data_ddf0bbe5db3a35e1751241564c62157f
#
_entry.id   ddf0bbe5db3a35e1751241564c62157f
#
_cell.length_a   1.000
_cell.length_b   1.000
_cell.length_c   1.000
_cell.angle_alpha   90.00
_cell.angle_beta   90.00
_cell.angle_gamma   90.00
#
_symmetry.space_group_name_H-M   'P 1'
#
loop_
_entity.id
_entity.type
_entity.pdbx_description
1 polymer ?
#
loop_
_entity_poly.entity_id
_entity_poly.type
_entity_poly.pdbx_seq_one_letter_code
_entity_poly.pdbx_strand_id
1 'polypeptide(L)'
;MASNDPADRRSLLAKLRPLPLPATHQDTVWAAGRGSGPAPRNAASPRFQTASEIGRRTALGLIGGAGLAVPVLGQGLVDLKLSGGGGARPVTTAFPQKGAMILHRTRPPLLETPMAAFDGQVFTPNDRFFVRWHYADIPTAVDTAAFRLKIGGAVRRPLALSLAALRRLPRFEIAAVNQCSGNSRGHFSPRVPGAQWGDGAIGNARWTGVRLRDVLDLAGIAPDAVAVRMAGLDRPPPGAPWFAKSLGVDHARDGEVMIAWGMNGADLPMLNGFPLRLVVPGWYSTYWIKALDRIEVLRTPDTGYWMEKAYRIPTGPHANVAPGAKDFPTEPINRMVPRAFVTNIADGGSVVARSPFYVRGLAMGGAAAVARVDLSMDGGRRWHAAPLGRDEGRYGFRLWEATLPGLPPGRYALAVRCTNAAGETQVFRPIWNPSGFMLNTIQRIAITAA
;
A
#
# COMPACT_ATOMS: atom_id res chain seq x y z
N MET A 1 -28.96 -3.99 17.82
CA MET A 1 -29.54 -2.73 17.32
C MET A 1 -29.11 -1.64 18.28
N ALA A 2 -28.08 -0.87 17.96
CA ALA A 2 -27.65 0.28 18.78
C ALA A 2 -28.40 1.51 18.28
N SER A 3 -29.06 2.22 19.16
CA SER A 3 -29.88 3.39 18.87
C SER A 3 -29.01 4.53 18.32
N ASN A 4 -29.47 5.14 17.24
CA ASN A 4 -28.86 6.30 16.57
C ASN A 4 -29.40 7.62 17.17
N ASP A 5 -29.50 7.73 18.51
CA ASP A 5 -30.05 8.90 19.15
C ASP A 5 -29.05 10.07 19.21
N PRO A 6 -29.38 11.24 18.65
CA PRO A 6 -28.53 12.44 18.69
C PRO A 6 -28.26 12.96 20.12
N ALA A 7 -29.08 12.63 21.09
CA ALA A 7 -28.92 13.04 22.49
C ALA A 7 -27.73 12.33 23.16
N ASP A 8 -27.48 11.07 22.81
CA ASP A 8 -26.38 10.29 23.38
C ASP A 8 -25.00 10.80 22.90
N ARG A 9 -24.92 11.33 21.65
CA ARG A 9 -23.72 11.98 21.12
C ARG A 9 -23.34 13.26 21.88
N ARG A 10 -24.33 14.05 22.33
CA ARG A 10 -24.05 15.28 23.09
C ARG A 10 -23.54 14.99 24.50
N SER A 11 -24.00 13.93 25.13
CA SER A 11 -23.56 13.48 26.45
C SER A 11 -22.10 12.98 26.43
N LEU A 12 -21.68 12.28 25.36
CA LEU A 12 -20.30 11.84 25.19
C LEU A 12 -19.33 13.03 24.95
N LEU A 13 -19.79 14.04 24.20
CA LEU A 13 -19.04 15.24 23.91
C LEU A 13 -18.74 16.09 25.16
N ALA A 14 -19.67 16.12 26.14
CA ALA A 14 -19.51 16.86 27.38
C ALA A 14 -18.46 16.27 28.33
N LYS A 15 -18.13 14.97 28.19
CA LYS A 15 -17.18 14.25 29.04
C LYS A 15 -15.72 14.29 28.52
N LEU A 16 -15.50 14.77 27.30
CA LEU A 16 -14.17 14.90 26.72
C LEU A 16 -13.64 16.32 27.00
N ARG A 17 -13.06 16.54 28.17
CA ARG A 17 -12.37 17.81 28.47
C ARG A 17 -11.12 17.93 27.61
N PRO A 18 -10.85 19.09 26.94
CA PRO A 18 -9.57 19.35 26.32
C PRO A 18 -8.49 19.42 27.40
N LEU A 19 -7.42 18.64 27.27
CA LEU A 19 -6.23 18.82 28.09
C LEU A 19 -5.47 20.05 27.54
N PRO A 20 -4.99 20.95 28.40
CA PRO A 20 -4.13 22.04 27.95
C PRO A 20 -2.87 21.47 27.33
N LEU A 21 -2.52 21.94 26.14
CA LEU A 21 -1.25 21.65 25.51
C LEU A 21 -0.15 22.30 26.36
N PRO A 22 0.95 21.60 26.69
CA PRO A 22 2.08 22.26 27.32
C PRO A 22 2.62 23.34 26.38
N ALA A 23 2.76 24.55 26.88
CA ALA A 23 3.38 25.64 26.19
C ALA A 23 4.87 25.31 25.97
N THR A 24 5.39 25.68 24.77
CA THR A 24 6.77 25.70 24.36
C THR A 24 7.45 24.41 23.92
N HIS A 25 7.41 24.16 22.62
CA HIS A 25 8.63 24.19 21.80
C HIS A 25 8.19 24.63 20.41
N GLN A 26 8.89 25.63 19.85
CA GLN A 26 8.55 26.26 18.58
C GLN A 26 8.48 25.23 17.45
N ASP A 27 7.27 24.80 17.12
CA ASP A 27 6.96 24.00 15.93
C ASP A 27 6.91 24.91 14.69
N THR A 28 8.06 25.43 14.29
CA THR A 28 8.27 26.14 13.02
C THR A 28 8.59 25.16 11.91
N VAL A 29 7.70 24.29 11.53
CA VAL A 29 8.01 23.27 10.50
C VAL A 29 7.08 23.29 9.29
N TRP A 30 6.06 24.13 9.30
CA TRP A 30 5.12 24.19 8.18
C TRP A 30 5.00 25.58 7.50
N ALA A 31 5.94 26.52 7.75
CA ALA A 31 5.97 27.78 7.02
C ALA A 31 6.61 27.59 5.64
N ALA A 32 5.84 27.88 4.59
CA ALA A 32 6.33 27.98 3.23
C ALA A 32 7.40 29.10 3.14
N GLY A 33 8.66 28.73 2.97
CA GLY A 33 9.73 29.67 2.72
C GLY A 33 9.59 30.33 1.34
N ARG A 34 9.18 31.57 1.30
CA ARG A 34 9.50 32.48 0.18
C ARG A 34 10.85 33.10 0.49
N GLY A 35 11.84 32.77 -0.30
CA GLY A 35 13.16 33.38 -0.27
C GLY A 35 13.77 33.40 -1.65
N SER A 36 13.61 34.53 -2.34
CA SER A 36 14.37 34.88 -3.53
C SER A 36 15.74 35.40 -3.11
N GLY A 37 16.79 34.67 -3.42
CA GLY A 37 18.17 35.14 -3.30
C GLY A 37 19.05 34.51 -4.40
N PRO A 38 20.04 35.24 -4.97
CA PRO A 38 20.71 34.83 -6.21
C PRO A 38 21.71 33.70 -5.98
N ALA A 39 21.84 32.87 -6.99
CA ALA A 39 22.76 31.72 -7.04
C ALA A 39 24.22 32.14 -7.07
N PRO A 40 25.14 31.48 -6.35
CA PRO A 40 26.56 31.57 -6.63
C PRO A 40 26.94 30.57 -7.73
N ARG A 41 27.79 31.07 -8.63
CA ARG A 41 28.37 30.31 -9.75
C ARG A 41 29.54 29.43 -9.27
N ASN A 42 29.66 28.27 -9.90
CA ASN A 42 30.84 27.41 -10.05
C ASN A 42 31.38 26.66 -8.83
N ALA A 43 31.12 25.35 -8.81
CA ALA A 43 32.12 24.37 -8.37
C ALA A 43 31.91 23.05 -9.18
N ALA A 44 33.03 22.51 -9.63
CA ALA A 44 33.17 21.43 -10.59
C ALA A 44 32.61 20.08 -10.11
N SER A 45 32.04 19.31 -11.04
CA SER A 45 31.61 17.93 -10.87
C SER A 45 32.78 16.97 -10.66
N PRO A 46 32.78 16.05 -9.72
CA PRO A 46 33.71 14.94 -9.69
C PRO A 46 33.29 13.85 -10.69
N ARG A 47 34.19 13.48 -11.57
CA ARG A 47 34.08 12.34 -12.49
C ARG A 47 34.10 11.03 -11.69
N PHE A 48 33.16 10.15 -11.97
CA PHE A 48 33.23 8.76 -11.53
C PHE A 48 34.32 8.02 -12.31
N GLN A 49 35.33 7.51 -11.62
CA GLN A 49 36.32 6.56 -12.15
C GLN A 49 35.75 5.14 -12.02
N THR A 50 35.88 4.41 -13.13
CA THR A 50 35.62 2.98 -13.21
C THR A 50 36.73 2.22 -12.50
N ALA A 51 36.36 1.34 -11.56
CA ALA A 51 37.29 0.43 -10.92
C ALA A 51 37.39 -0.87 -11.73
N SER A 52 38.58 -1.09 -12.34
CA SER A 52 39.05 -2.41 -12.73
C SER A 52 40.30 -2.73 -11.91
N GLU A 53 40.37 -3.98 -11.47
CA GLU A 53 41.56 -4.68 -10.95
C GLU A 53 42.23 -4.20 -9.67
N ILE A 54 42.05 -4.99 -8.59
CA ILE A 54 43.13 -5.27 -7.63
C ILE A 54 43.01 -6.71 -7.14
N GLY A 55 44.15 -7.40 -7.29
CA GLY A 55 44.31 -8.79 -6.97
C GLY A 55 44.45 -9.11 -5.48
N ARG A 56 44.41 -10.40 -5.26
CA ARG A 56 44.61 -11.11 -3.98
C ARG A 56 45.90 -10.71 -3.26
N ARG A 57 45.82 -10.47 -1.94
CA ARG A 57 46.73 -11.04 -0.91
C ARG A 57 46.36 -10.56 0.49
N THR A 58 46.29 -11.54 1.34
CA THR A 58 46.19 -11.70 2.76
C THR A 58 46.83 -10.63 3.65
N ALA A 59 46.12 -10.19 4.72
CA ALA A 59 46.72 -10.06 6.07
C ALA A 59 45.63 -9.95 7.14
N LEU A 60 45.78 -10.76 8.19
CA LEU A 60 45.03 -10.73 9.45
C LEU A 60 45.34 -9.44 10.24
N GLY A 61 44.31 -8.90 10.90
CA GLY A 61 44.45 -7.91 11.97
C GLY A 61 43.13 -7.82 12.76
N LEU A 62 43.08 -8.52 13.88
CA LEU A 62 42.03 -8.38 14.90
C LEU A 62 42.11 -6.97 15.50
N ILE A 63 40.91 -6.37 15.78
CA ILE A 63 40.51 -5.72 17.05
C ILE A 63 39.07 -5.21 16.92
N GLY A 64 38.20 -5.74 17.65
CA GLY A 64 37.20 -5.32 18.63
C GLY A 64 36.21 -4.25 18.22
N GLY A 65 34.97 -4.66 17.90
CA GLY A 65 33.78 -3.85 17.88
C GLY A 65 32.57 -4.75 17.65
N ALA A 66 32.03 -5.32 18.74
CA ALA A 66 30.89 -6.25 18.64
C ALA A 66 29.60 -5.49 18.28
N GLY A 67 29.41 -5.24 17.00
CA GLY A 67 28.10 -5.01 16.41
C GLY A 67 27.55 -6.39 16.04
N LEU A 68 26.58 -6.91 16.77
CA LEU A 68 25.88 -8.14 16.45
C LEU A 68 25.17 -7.99 15.09
N ALA A 69 25.86 -8.32 14.02
CA ALA A 69 25.26 -8.65 12.74
C ALA A 69 24.52 -9.97 12.96
N VAL A 70 23.22 -9.92 13.22
CA VAL A 70 22.37 -11.11 13.19
C VAL A 70 22.47 -11.68 11.78
N PRO A 71 22.95 -12.92 11.60
CA PRO A 71 22.96 -13.53 10.28
C PRO A 71 21.50 -13.67 9.82
N VAL A 72 21.15 -12.99 8.74
CA VAL A 72 19.90 -13.24 8.02
C VAL A 72 20.06 -14.62 7.38
N LEU A 73 19.68 -15.67 8.08
CA LEU A 73 19.54 -17.01 7.51
C LEU A 73 18.41 -16.95 6.49
N GLY A 74 18.76 -16.69 5.23
CA GLY A 74 17.83 -16.67 4.11
C GLY A 74 17.23 -18.07 3.93
N GLN A 75 15.94 -18.24 4.17
CA GLN A 75 15.20 -19.46 3.87
C GLN A 75 14.89 -19.50 2.37
N GLY A 76 15.92 -19.77 1.55
CA GLY A 76 15.77 -19.96 0.10
C GLY A 76 15.62 -18.65 -0.71
N LEU A 77 15.63 -18.83 -2.02
CA LEU A 77 15.36 -17.78 -3.01
C LEU A 77 14.02 -18.07 -3.72
N VAL A 78 13.25 -17.04 -3.96
CA VAL A 78 12.07 -17.08 -4.84
C VAL A 78 12.34 -16.24 -6.08
N ASP A 79 12.04 -16.76 -7.27
CA ASP A 79 12.10 -16.00 -8.50
C ASP A 79 10.72 -15.40 -8.80
N LEU A 80 10.64 -14.08 -8.82
CA LEU A 80 9.43 -13.32 -9.12
C LEU A 80 9.07 -13.27 -10.61
N LYS A 81 9.85 -13.91 -11.48
CA LYS A 81 9.62 -13.94 -12.94
C LYS A 81 9.44 -12.55 -13.55
N LEU A 82 10.26 -11.59 -13.11
CA LEU A 82 10.15 -10.19 -13.54
C LEU A 82 10.54 -10.02 -15.01
N SER A 83 9.76 -9.24 -15.77
CA SER A 83 9.93 -9.03 -17.21
C SER A 83 11.28 -8.44 -17.61
N GLY A 84 12.00 -7.77 -16.75
CA GLY A 84 13.36 -7.25 -17.01
C GLY A 84 14.49 -8.15 -16.52
N GLY A 85 14.21 -9.38 -16.08
CA GLY A 85 15.18 -10.26 -15.44
C GLY A 85 15.52 -9.85 -14.01
N GLY A 86 16.41 -10.61 -13.34
CA GLY A 86 16.84 -10.32 -11.98
C GLY A 86 15.72 -10.43 -10.94
N GLY A 87 14.82 -11.41 -11.08
CA GLY A 87 13.65 -11.64 -10.21
C GLY A 87 13.94 -12.37 -8.91
N ALA A 88 15.12 -12.99 -8.74
CA ALA A 88 15.46 -13.74 -7.52
C ALA A 88 15.48 -12.83 -6.29
N ARG A 89 14.76 -13.23 -5.23
CA ARG A 89 14.66 -12.52 -3.95
C ARG A 89 14.80 -13.49 -2.79
N PRO A 90 15.50 -13.11 -1.71
CA PRO A 90 15.53 -13.94 -0.50
C PRO A 90 14.16 -13.94 0.20
N VAL A 91 13.82 -15.07 0.81
CA VAL A 91 12.73 -15.19 1.75
C VAL A 91 13.29 -14.99 3.16
N THR A 92 12.58 -14.25 4.01
CA THR A 92 13.01 -13.93 5.37
C THR A 92 11.90 -14.09 6.39
N THR A 93 12.26 -14.51 7.60
CA THR A 93 11.41 -14.52 8.81
C THR A 93 11.96 -13.60 9.90
N ALA A 94 13.00 -12.80 9.58
CA ALA A 94 13.75 -12.03 10.58
C ALA A 94 13.04 -10.78 11.10
N PHE A 95 11.87 -10.43 10.56
CA PHE A 95 11.15 -9.23 10.97
C PHE A 95 10.13 -9.54 12.08
N PRO A 96 10.03 -8.69 13.13
CA PRO A 96 9.08 -8.89 14.21
C PRO A 96 7.64 -9.04 13.70
N GLN A 97 6.90 -9.99 14.24
CA GLN A 97 5.50 -10.28 13.90
C GLN A 97 5.28 -10.64 12.42
N LYS A 98 6.35 -11.09 11.71
CA LYS A 98 6.26 -11.56 10.33
C LYS A 98 6.70 -13.02 10.22
N GLY A 99 5.93 -13.78 9.45
CA GLY A 99 6.32 -15.09 8.97
C GLY A 99 7.24 -14.97 7.74
N ALA A 100 7.27 -16.00 6.88
CA ALA A 100 8.10 -15.99 5.67
C ALA A 100 7.61 -14.95 4.67
N MET A 101 8.41 -13.93 4.40
CA MET A 101 8.14 -12.82 3.49
C MET A 101 9.24 -12.72 2.44
N ILE A 102 8.92 -12.25 1.25
CA ILE A 102 9.89 -11.94 0.19
C ILE A 102 10.56 -10.61 0.53
N LEU A 103 11.89 -10.62 0.63
CA LEU A 103 12.68 -9.46 1.03
C LEU A 103 13.15 -8.65 -0.18
N HIS A 104 12.71 -7.40 -0.27
CA HIS A 104 13.25 -6.42 -1.22
C HIS A 104 14.29 -5.51 -0.60
N ARG A 105 14.11 -5.15 0.66
CA ARG A 105 15.01 -4.27 1.42
C ARG A 105 14.81 -4.46 2.92
N THR A 106 15.89 -4.38 3.67
CA THR A 106 15.88 -4.48 5.13
C THR A 106 15.56 -3.14 5.81
N ARG A 107 16.08 -2.03 5.28
CA ARG A 107 15.90 -0.70 5.88
C ARG A 107 15.83 0.42 4.82
N PRO A 108 14.71 1.18 4.68
CA PRO A 108 13.43 0.87 5.31
C PRO A 108 12.90 -0.51 4.88
N PRO A 109 12.11 -1.19 5.73
CA PRO A 109 11.66 -2.53 5.41
C PRO A 109 10.69 -2.50 4.22
N LEU A 110 11.00 -3.34 3.21
CA LEU A 110 10.17 -3.61 2.05
C LEU A 110 10.01 -5.13 1.96
N LEU A 111 8.84 -5.64 2.35
CA LEU A 111 8.51 -7.06 2.42
C LEU A 111 7.29 -7.34 1.57
N GLU A 112 7.40 -8.27 0.65
CA GLU A 112 6.31 -8.70 -0.23
C GLU A 112 5.68 -9.98 0.28
N THR A 113 4.36 -10.08 0.18
CA THR A 113 3.60 -11.30 0.48
C THR A 113 3.87 -12.35 -0.60
N PRO A 114 4.33 -13.56 -0.26
CA PRO A 114 4.38 -14.65 -1.24
C PRO A 114 2.98 -14.97 -1.79
N MET A 115 2.84 -15.14 -3.11
CA MET A 115 1.54 -15.40 -3.74
C MET A 115 0.80 -16.62 -3.16
N ALA A 116 1.55 -17.65 -2.72
CA ALA A 116 0.98 -18.82 -2.06
C ALA A 116 0.25 -18.49 -0.74
N ALA A 117 0.57 -17.36 -0.09
CA ALA A 117 -0.13 -16.93 1.13
C ALA A 117 -1.56 -16.42 0.88
N PHE A 118 -1.92 -16.20 -0.38
CA PHE A 118 -3.28 -15.79 -0.77
C PHE A 118 -4.16 -16.98 -1.14
N ASP A 119 -3.60 -18.19 -1.31
CA ASP A 119 -4.34 -19.31 -1.82
C ASP A 119 -5.46 -19.74 -0.87
N GLY A 120 -6.71 -19.63 -1.33
CA GLY A 120 -7.89 -19.91 -0.53
C GLY A 120 -8.17 -18.89 0.61
N GLN A 121 -7.42 -17.81 0.70
CA GLN A 121 -7.52 -16.83 1.78
C GLN A 121 -8.16 -15.52 1.30
N VAL A 122 -9.36 -15.21 1.81
CA VAL A 122 -10.00 -13.91 1.55
C VAL A 122 -9.34 -12.79 2.35
N PHE A 123 -8.89 -13.06 3.58
CA PHE A 123 -8.13 -12.14 4.40
C PHE A 123 -6.67 -12.60 4.49
N THR A 124 -5.77 -11.70 4.16
CA THR A 124 -4.32 -11.94 4.26
C THR A 124 -3.91 -12.02 5.72
N PRO A 125 -3.27 -13.11 6.19
CA PRO A 125 -2.79 -13.19 7.57
C PRO A 125 -1.89 -12.02 7.96
N ASN A 126 -2.00 -11.53 9.19
CA ASN A 126 -1.25 -10.34 9.65
C ASN A 126 0.26 -10.52 9.52
N ASP A 127 0.76 -11.72 9.78
CA ASP A 127 2.17 -12.07 9.65
C ASP A 127 2.65 -12.20 8.19
N ARG A 128 1.73 -12.27 7.24
CA ARG A 128 2.01 -12.33 5.80
C ARG A 128 1.66 -11.04 5.06
N PHE A 129 1.05 -10.07 5.71
CA PHE A 129 0.65 -8.82 5.08
C PHE A 129 1.89 -7.99 4.72
N PHE A 130 1.99 -7.52 3.47
CA PHE A 130 3.14 -6.80 2.94
C PHE A 130 3.51 -5.56 3.78
N VAL A 131 4.78 -5.17 3.72
CA VAL A 131 5.32 -4.01 4.43
C VAL A 131 6.02 -3.08 3.47
N ARG A 132 5.68 -1.80 3.55
CA ARG A 132 6.36 -0.76 2.79
C ARG A 132 6.47 0.53 3.62
N TRP A 133 7.68 0.90 4.00
CA TRP A 133 7.99 2.18 4.64
C TRP A 133 8.80 3.08 3.72
N HIS A 134 8.62 4.42 3.87
CA HIS A 134 9.35 5.41 3.07
C HIS A 134 10.73 5.67 3.65
N TYR A 135 10.79 5.83 4.96
CA TYR A 135 11.97 6.18 5.71
C TYR A 135 12.49 5.01 6.53
N ALA A 136 13.79 5.09 6.87
CA ALA A 136 14.46 4.08 7.68
C ALA A 136 14.21 4.27 9.18
N ASP A 137 13.90 5.50 9.60
CA ASP A 137 13.51 5.82 10.96
C ASP A 137 11.99 5.65 11.12
N ILE A 138 11.62 4.46 11.62
CA ILE A 138 10.24 4.04 11.87
C ILE A 138 10.08 3.67 13.34
N PRO A 139 8.86 3.79 13.92
CA PRO A 139 8.64 3.39 15.30
C PRO A 139 8.87 1.87 15.46
N THR A 140 9.66 1.50 16.45
CA THR A 140 9.90 0.10 16.87
C THR A 140 9.18 -0.23 18.16
N ALA A 141 8.76 0.79 18.91
CA ALA A 141 7.90 0.73 20.08
C ALA A 141 7.09 2.02 20.18
N VAL A 142 5.91 1.95 20.77
CA VAL A 142 5.05 3.13 21.04
C VAL A 142 4.50 3.00 22.45
N ASP A 143 4.75 4.02 23.29
CA ASP A 143 4.08 4.12 24.58
C ASP A 143 2.61 4.51 24.35
N THR A 144 1.73 3.53 24.47
CA THR A 144 0.28 3.70 24.24
C THR A 144 -0.40 4.58 25.28
N ALA A 145 0.15 4.70 26.48
CA ALA A 145 -0.39 5.56 27.53
C ALA A 145 -0.11 7.04 27.22
N ALA A 146 1.09 7.33 26.74
CA ALA A 146 1.50 8.68 26.33
C ALA A 146 1.04 9.06 24.92
N PHE A 147 0.73 8.08 24.06
CA PHE A 147 0.35 8.35 22.67
C PHE A 147 -0.89 9.22 22.55
N ARG A 148 -0.83 10.22 21.67
CA ARG A 148 -1.95 11.09 21.32
C ARG A 148 -2.03 11.31 19.82
N LEU A 149 -3.23 11.07 19.26
CA LEU A 149 -3.56 11.52 17.91
C LEU A 149 -3.88 13.01 17.96
N LYS A 150 -3.10 13.83 17.28
CA LYS A 150 -3.25 15.29 17.23
C LYS A 150 -4.09 15.69 16.03
N ILE A 151 -5.12 16.50 16.24
CA ILE A 151 -5.94 17.08 15.20
C ILE A 151 -5.88 18.59 15.32
N GLY A 152 -5.52 19.29 14.22
CA GLY A 152 -5.33 20.73 14.21
C GLY A 152 -5.57 21.35 12.84
N GLY A 153 -5.01 22.56 12.64
CA GLY A 153 -5.22 23.37 11.45
C GLY A 153 -6.56 24.11 11.49
N ALA A 154 -7.30 24.13 10.38
CA ALA A 154 -8.58 24.82 10.22
C ALA A 154 -9.73 24.10 10.96
N VAL A 155 -9.65 24.02 12.27
CA VAL A 155 -10.64 23.42 13.17
C VAL A 155 -11.05 24.41 14.25
N ARG A 156 -12.28 24.28 14.76
CA ARG A 156 -12.77 25.12 15.88
C ARG A 156 -12.08 24.77 17.19
N ARG A 157 -11.75 23.49 17.38
CA ARG A 157 -11.16 22.96 18.61
C ARG A 157 -10.06 21.95 18.27
N PRO A 158 -8.79 22.32 18.39
CA PRO A 158 -7.69 21.36 18.30
C PRO A 158 -7.85 20.24 19.34
N LEU A 159 -7.56 18.99 18.96
CA LEU A 159 -7.71 17.82 19.80
C LEU A 159 -6.39 17.05 19.93
N ALA A 160 -6.23 16.40 21.10
CA ALA A 160 -5.19 15.41 21.35
C ALA A 160 -5.84 14.16 21.96
N LEU A 161 -6.21 13.20 21.12
CA LEU A 161 -7.01 12.04 21.53
C LEU A 161 -6.11 10.87 21.92
N SER A 162 -6.32 10.31 23.11
CA SER A 162 -5.72 9.03 23.51
C SER A 162 -6.38 7.87 22.77
N LEU A 163 -5.73 6.69 22.74
CA LEU A 163 -6.32 5.48 22.18
C LEU A 163 -7.64 5.11 22.89
N ALA A 164 -7.69 5.29 24.21
CA ALA A 164 -8.90 5.07 24.99
C ALA A 164 -10.04 6.03 24.60
N ALA A 165 -9.72 7.29 24.28
CA ALA A 165 -10.71 8.24 23.79
C ALA A 165 -11.27 7.86 22.43
N LEU A 166 -10.39 7.45 21.50
CA LEU A 166 -10.80 6.97 20.18
C LEU A 166 -11.67 5.72 20.25
N ARG A 167 -11.33 4.76 21.13
CA ARG A 167 -12.09 3.50 21.31
C ARG A 167 -13.49 3.72 21.91
N ARG A 168 -13.80 4.90 22.48
CA ARG A 168 -15.15 5.27 22.95
C ARG A 168 -16.06 5.81 21.84
N LEU A 169 -15.50 6.18 20.69
CA LEU A 169 -16.28 6.60 19.52
C LEU A 169 -16.96 5.38 18.87
N PRO A 170 -18.01 5.60 18.05
CA PRO A 170 -18.69 4.52 17.35
C PRO A 170 -17.72 3.64 16.57
N ARG A 171 -17.65 2.37 16.95
CA ARG A 171 -16.81 1.37 16.26
C ARG A 171 -17.28 1.19 14.82
N PHE A 172 -16.33 1.13 13.91
CA PHE A 172 -16.54 0.86 12.51
C PHE A 172 -15.61 -0.26 12.02
N GLU A 173 -16.15 -1.12 11.19
CA GLU A 173 -15.36 -2.20 10.56
C GLU A 173 -15.61 -2.21 9.05
N ILE A 174 -14.55 -2.50 8.29
CA ILE A 174 -14.63 -2.65 6.84
C ILE A 174 -13.59 -3.68 6.35
N ALA A 175 -14.00 -4.51 5.39
CA ALA A 175 -13.07 -5.32 4.61
C ALA A 175 -12.54 -4.48 3.45
N ALA A 176 -11.23 -4.29 3.39
CA ALA A 176 -10.65 -3.47 2.33
C ALA A 176 -9.24 -3.90 1.98
N VAL A 177 -8.97 -3.94 0.68
CA VAL A 177 -7.65 -4.21 0.10
C VAL A 177 -6.76 -2.99 0.28
N ASN A 178 -5.55 -3.22 0.75
CA ASN A 178 -4.45 -2.28 0.73
C ASN A 178 -3.44 -2.72 -0.33
N GLN A 179 -3.20 -1.91 -1.36
CA GLN A 179 -2.27 -2.21 -2.44
C GLN A 179 -1.25 -1.09 -2.61
N CYS A 180 0.03 -1.43 -2.67
CA CYS A 180 1.09 -0.48 -3.01
C CYS A 180 0.85 0.08 -4.41
N SER A 181 1.03 1.40 -4.60
CA SER A 181 0.94 2.05 -5.92
C SER A 181 1.83 1.38 -6.97
N GLY A 182 2.97 0.86 -6.53
CA GLY A 182 3.94 0.17 -7.37
C GLY A 182 3.85 -1.36 -7.32
N ASN A 183 2.74 -1.94 -6.87
CA ASN A 183 2.55 -3.39 -6.97
C ASN A 183 2.72 -3.83 -8.42
N SER A 184 3.45 -4.92 -8.66
CA SER A 184 3.82 -5.41 -10.00
C SER A 184 4.78 -4.50 -10.80
N ARG A 185 5.47 -3.54 -10.16
CA ARG A 185 6.43 -2.66 -10.86
C ARG A 185 7.53 -3.42 -11.59
N GLY A 186 7.95 -4.57 -11.08
CA GLY A 186 8.94 -5.42 -11.72
C GLY A 186 8.54 -5.96 -13.09
N HIS A 187 7.26 -5.88 -13.44
CA HIS A 187 6.72 -6.31 -14.73
C HIS A 187 6.62 -5.19 -15.78
N PHE A 188 6.96 -3.94 -15.44
CA PHE A 188 7.05 -2.87 -16.44
C PHE A 188 8.20 -3.13 -17.43
N SER A 189 7.91 -2.96 -18.72
CA SER A 189 8.91 -3.05 -19.79
C SER A 189 8.71 -1.87 -20.76
N PRO A 190 9.70 -1.01 -20.95
CA PRO A 190 11.01 -0.93 -20.28
C PRO A 190 10.89 -0.78 -18.76
N ARG A 191 11.90 -1.29 -18.04
CA ARG A 191 11.96 -1.25 -16.58
C ARG A 191 12.02 0.19 -16.07
N VAL A 192 11.34 0.46 -14.96
CA VAL A 192 11.28 1.78 -14.30
C VAL A 192 11.93 1.74 -12.92
N PRO A 193 12.45 2.88 -12.40
CA PRO A 193 13.06 2.95 -11.07
C PRO A 193 12.08 2.62 -9.93
N GLY A 194 12.62 2.25 -8.77
CA GLY A 194 11.89 1.96 -7.54
C GLY A 194 11.92 0.50 -7.14
N ALA A 195 11.21 0.14 -6.07
CA ALA A 195 11.13 -1.24 -5.60
C ALA A 195 10.46 -2.12 -6.67
N GLN A 196 11.17 -3.16 -7.07
CA GLN A 196 10.77 -4.07 -8.14
C GLN A 196 9.87 -5.19 -7.59
N TRP A 197 8.69 -4.80 -7.11
CA TRP A 197 7.69 -5.73 -6.61
C TRP A 197 7.25 -6.72 -7.69
N GLY A 198 7.02 -7.97 -7.30
CA GLY A 198 6.12 -8.85 -8.01
C GLY A 198 4.66 -8.45 -7.75
N ASP A 199 3.77 -9.43 -7.60
CA ASP A 199 2.33 -9.18 -7.44
C ASP A 199 1.87 -9.13 -5.97
N GLY A 200 2.76 -9.36 -5.00
CA GLY A 200 2.42 -9.54 -3.59
C GLY A 200 2.50 -8.28 -2.73
N ALA A 201 2.75 -7.09 -3.28
CA ALA A 201 2.66 -5.84 -2.53
C ALA A 201 1.21 -5.39 -2.35
N ILE A 202 0.36 -6.32 -1.92
CA ILE A 202 -1.08 -6.21 -1.74
C ILE A 202 -1.50 -7.04 -0.52
N GLY A 203 -2.66 -6.76 0.04
CA GLY A 203 -3.29 -7.58 1.08
C GLY A 203 -4.69 -7.08 1.39
N ASN A 204 -5.57 -7.98 1.76
CA ASN A 204 -6.92 -7.67 2.22
C ASN A 204 -7.04 -7.95 3.72
N ALA A 205 -7.66 -7.05 4.46
CA ALA A 205 -7.92 -7.26 5.88
C ALA A 205 -9.28 -6.70 6.29
N ARG A 206 -9.80 -7.21 7.40
CA ARG A 206 -10.90 -6.62 8.14
C ARG A 206 -10.30 -5.58 9.10
N TRP A 207 -10.56 -4.32 8.80
CA TRP A 207 -10.05 -3.20 9.57
C TRP A 207 -11.07 -2.79 10.63
N THR A 208 -10.61 -2.59 11.86
CA THR A 208 -11.42 -2.16 12.99
C THR A 208 -10.94 -0.81 13.50
N GLY A 209 -11.86 0.14 13.69
CA GLY A 209 -11.48 1.48 14.12
C GLY A 209 -12.67 2.41 14.28
N VAL A 210 -12.48 3.67 13.93
CA VAL A 210 -13.47 4.74 13.93
C VAL A 210 -13.46 5.47 12.59
N ARG A 211 -14.60 5.95 12.13
CA ARG A 211 -14.66 6.76 10.90
C ARG A 211 -13.90 8.07 11.08
N LEU A 212 -13.14 8.46 10.08
CA LEU A 212 -12.39 9.72 10.10
C LEU A 212 -13.34 10.92 10.27
N ARG A 213 -14.51 10.91 9.63
CA ARG A 213 -15.51 11.97 9.76
C ARG A 213 -15.94 12.21 11.21
N ASP A 214 -16.11 11.16 12.01
CA ASP A 214 -16.55 11.29 13.40
C ASP A 214 -15.49 12.02 14.25
N VAL A 215 -14.21 11.81 13.96
CA VAL A 215 -13.09 12.53 14.59
C VAL A 215 -13.01 13.99 14.11
N LEU A 216 -13.21 14.23 12.80
CA LEU A 216 -13.24 15.59 12.23
C LEU A 216 -14.43 16.39 12.76
N ASP A 217 -15.59 15.77 12.94
CA ASP A 217 -16.80 16.41 13.50
C ASP A 217 -16.59 16.81 14.97
N LEU A 218 -15.85 15.99 15.76
CA LEU A 218 -15.45 16.37 17.12
C LEU A 218 -14.56 17.62 17.14
N ALA A 219 -13.63 17.75 16.21
CA ALA A 219 -12.76 18.92 16.09
C ALA A 219 -13.53 20.15 15.57
N GLY A 220 -14.58 19.92 14.79
CA GLY A 220 -15.35 20.96 14.11
C GLY A 220 -14.54 21.65 13.04
N ILE A 221 -14.43 21.03 11.87
CA ILE A 221 -13.68 21.60 10.74
C ILE A 221 -14.30 22.92 10.28
N ALA A 222 -13.46 23.85 9.84
CA ALA A 222 -13.88 25.14 9.31
C ALA A 222 -14.71 24.97 8.02
N PRO A 223 -15.75 25.79 7.79
CA PRO A 223 -16.59 25.69 6.57
C PRO A 223 -15.81 25.87 5.26
N ASP A 224 -14.70 26.60 5.30
CA ASP A 224 -13.80 26.90 4.19
C ASP A 224 -12.62 25.89 4.09
N ALA A 225 -12.67 24.78 4.83
CA ALA A 225 -11.69 23.73 4.71
C ALA A 225 -11.81 23.02 3.36
N VAL A 226 -10.67 22.77 2.69
CA VAL A 226 -10.62 22.12 1.37
C VAL A 226 -9.90 20.76 1.39
N ALA A 227 -8.99 20.54 2.32
CA ALA A 227 -8.23 19.30 2.41
C ALA A 227 -7.93 18.89 3.85
N VAL A 228 -7.67 17.61 4.04
CA VAL A 228 -7.23 17.02 5.30
C VAL A 228 -5.90 16.32 5.04
N ARG A 229 -4.82 16.80 5.66
CA ARG A 229 -3.47 16.23 5.60
C ARG A 229 -3.25 15.28 6.76
N MET A 230 -2.65 14.13 6.51
CA MET A 230 -2.34 13.12 7.50
C MET A 230 -0.86 12.74 7.44
N ALA A 231 -0.23 12.55 8.61
CA ALA A 231 1.15 12.11 8.76
C ALA A 231 1.28 11.11 9.92
N GLY A 232 2.39 10.36 9.94
CA GLY A 232 2.68 9.34 10.95
C GLY A 232 3.95 9.63 11.74
N LEU A 233 4.33 8.66 12.57
CA LEU A 233 5.49 8.74 13.46
C LEU A 233 6.83 8.48 12.74
N ASP A 234 6.84 8.00 11.48
CA ASP A 234 8.07 7.81 10.73
C ASP A 234 8.76 9.15 10.43
N ARG A 235 10.09 9.17 10.55
CA ARG A 235 10.87 10.38 10.46
C ARG A 235 11.71 10.43 9.19
N PRO A 236 11.68 11.58 8.47
CA PRO A 236 12.58 11.79 7.35
C PRO A 236 14.02 12.00 7.82
N PRO A 237 15.02 11.68 6.98
CA PRO A 237 16.37 12.15 7.21
C PRO A 237 16.41 13.69 7.16
N PRO A 238 17.43 14.34 7.74
CA PRO A 238 17.58 15.79 7.70
C PRO A 238 17.43 16.37 6.29
N GLY A 239 16.62 17.42 6.16
CA GLY A 239 16.35 18.08 4.88
C GLY A 239 15.31 17.39 3.96
N ALA A 240 14.86 16.19 4.27
CA ALA A 240 13.81 15.52 3.49
C ALA A 240 12.40 15.89 4.03
N PRO A 241 11.39 15.96 3.13
CA PRO A 241 10.02 16.28 3.54
C PRO A 241 9.37 15.14 4.33
N TRP A 242 8.62 15.46 5.38
CA TRP A 242 7.80 14.47 6.10
C TRP A 242 6.86 13.74 5.16
N PHE A 243 6.71 12.43 5.38
CA PHE A 243 5.74 11.67 4.60
C PHE A 243 4.32 12.00 5.06
N ALA A 244 3.61 12.71 4.21
CA ALA A 244 2.23 13.10 4.44
C ALA A 244 1.43 12.97 3.14
N LYS A 245 0.14 12.69 3.27
CA LYS A 245 -0.81 12.66 2.16
C LYS A 245 -2.09 13.36 2.57
N SER A 246 -2.77 13.94 1.60
CA SER A 246 -4.00 14.67 1.83
C SER A 246 -5.16 14.10 1.01
N LEU A 247 -6.35 14.17 1.59
CA LEU A 247 -7.61 13.90 0.93
C LEU A 247 -8.41 15.21 0.84
N GLY A 248 -9.23 15.38 -0.18
CA GLY A 248 -10.26 16.42 -0.17
C GLY A 248 -11.21 16.22 1.02
N VAL A 249 -11.78 17.29 1.54
CA VAL A 249 -12.67 17.26 2.72
C VAL A 249 -13.85 16.31 2.51
N ASP A 250 -14.47 16.34 1.32
CA ASP A 250 -15.62 15.48 1.01
C ASP A 250 -15.25 14.00 1.11
N HIS A 251 -14.11 13.60 0.54
CA HIS A 251 -13.63 12.23 0.64
C HIS A 251 -13.22 11.88 2.08
N ALA A 252 -12.53 12.77 2.79
CA ALA A 252 -12.17 12.54 4.21
C ALA A 252 -13.40 12.34 5.11
N ARG A 253 -14.58 12.83 4.68
CA ARG A 253 -15.86 12.77 5.40
C ARG A 253 -16.91 11.86 4.77
N ASP A 254 -16.57 11.08 3.76
CA ASP A 254 -17.51 10.20 3.04
C ASP A 254 -18.13 9.09 3.93
N GLY A 255 -17.53 8.84 5.10
CA GLY A 255 -17.97 7.83 6.06
C GLY A 255 -17.35 6.45 5.84
N GLU A 256 -16.49 6.28 4.85
CA GLU A 256 -15.77 5.04 4.57
C GLU A 256 -14.29 5.14 5.00
N VAL A 257 -13.67 6.31 4.86
CA VAL A 257 -12.31 6.58 5.38
C VAL A 257 -12.31 6.44 6.90
N MET A 258 -11.33 5.69 7.44
CA MET A 258 -11.28 5.40 8.86
C MET A 258 -9.88 5.47 9.45
N ILE A 259 -9.83 5.64 10.77
CA ILE A 259 -8.65 5.48 11.60
C ILE A 259 -8.76 4.11 12.27
N ALA A 260 -7.95 3.16 11.83
CA ALA A 260 -7.95 1.79 12.34
C ALA A 260 -6.93 1.62 13.46
N TRP A 261 -7.30 0.86 14.49
CA TRP A 261 -6.42 0.33 15.54
C TRP A 261 -6.32 -1.19 15.51
N GLY A 262 -7.17 -1.86 14.72
CA GLY A 262 -7.23 -3.32 14.61
C GLY A 262 -7.21 -3.81 13.18
N MET A 263 -6.72 -5.02 13.00
CA MET A 263 -6.56 -5.71 11.73
C MET A 263 -6.81 -7.21 11.91
N ASN A 264 -7.81 -7.76 11.21
CA ASN A 264 -8.20 -9.17 11.30
C ASN A 264 -8.47 -9.65 12.74
N GLY A 265 -9.14 -8.83 13.55
CA GLY A 265 -9.53 -9.16 14.93
C GLY A 265 -8.42 -9.00 15.99
N ALA A 266 -7.22 -8.55 15.60
CA ALA A 266 -6.10 -8.27 16.48
C ALA A 266 -5.66 -6.80 16.41
N ASP A 267 -4.81 -6.35 17.33
CA ASP A 267 -4.16 -5.05 17.20
C ASP A 267 -3.27 -5.02 15.94
N LEU A 268 -3.05 -3.82 15.40
CA LEU A 268 -2.15 -3.63 14.25
C LEU A 268 -0.74 -4.14 14.57
N PRO A 269 -0.10 -4.95 13.71
CA PRO A 269 1.32 -5.21 13.84
C PRO A 269 2.14 -3.91 13.72
N MET A 270 3.26 -3.81 14.43
CA MET A 270 4.12 -2.61 14.43
C MET A 270 4.47 -2.17 13.00
N LEU A 271 4.93 -3.10 12.16
CA LEU A 271 5.30 -2.80 10.78
C LEU A 271 4.12 -2.47 9.86
N ASN A 272 2.89 -2.79 10.26
CA ASN A 272 1.67 -2.47 9.55
C ASN A 272 0.97 -1.21 10.07
N GLY A 273 1.56 -0.49 11.04
CA GLY A 273 1.15 0.85 11.42
C GLY A 273 0.56 1.01 12.81
N PHE A 274 0.96 0.13 13.79
CA PHE A 274 0.61 0.33 15.20
C PHE A 274 1.03 1.76 15.68
N PRO A 275 0.26 2.44 16.55
CA PRO A 275 -0.99 2.00 17.15
C PRO A 275 -2.23 2.37 16.33
N LEU A 276 -2.11 3.29 15.38
CA LEU A 276 -3.19 3.76 14.52
C LEU A 276 -2.74 3.80 13.06
N ARG A 277 -3.67 3.51 12.17
CA ARG A 277 -3.46 3.59 10.74
C ARG A 277 -4.63 4.25 10.05
N LEU A 278 -4.35 5.12 9.07
CA LEU A 278 -5.38 5.57 8.14
C LEU A 278 -5.70 4.45 7.15
N VAL A 279 -6.98 4.20 6.93
CA VAL A 279 -7.52 3.28 5.93
C VAL A 279 -8.39 4.10 4.98
N VAL A 280 -8.06 4.06 3.69
CA VAL A 280 -8.75 4.79 2.61
C VAL A 280 -9.23 3.75 1.58
N PRO A 281 -10.42 3.17 1.78
CA PRO A 281 -10.91 2.08 0.93
C PRO A 281 -10.98 2.48 -0.53
N GLY A 282 -10.58 1.57 -1.43
CA GLY A 282 -10.58 1.83 -2.86
C GLY A 282 -9.44 2.70 -3.40
N TRP A 283 -8.59 3.26 -2.54
CA TRP A 283 -7.43 4.08 -2.93
C TRP A 283 -6.11 3.38 -2.65
N TYR A 284 -5.08 3.70 -3.42
CA TYR A 284 -3.74 3.12 -3.25
C TYR A 284 -3.14 3.41 -1.87
N SER A 285 -2.33 2.47 -1.38
CA SER A 285 -1.75 2.47 -0.03
C SER A 285 -0.88 3.68 0.31
N THR A 286 -0.50 4.48 -0.67
CA THR A 286 0.21 5.74 -0.42
C THR A 286 -0.59 6.70 0.46
N TYR A 287 -1.92 6.60 0.46
CA TYR A 287 -2.81 7.39 1.33
C TYR A 287 -3.04 6.74 2.70
N TRP A 288 -2.70 5.47 2.86
CA TRP A 288 -2.95 4.73 4.09
C TRP A 288 -1.80 4.94 5.08
N ILE A 289 -1.76 6.11 5.72
CA ILE A 289 -0.70 6.50 6.64
C ILE A 289 -0.59 5.49 7.79
N LYS A 290 0.62 4.95 8.00
CA LYS A 290 0.96 4.04 9.10
C LYS A 290 1.41 4.84 10.32
N ALA A 291 1.19 4.26 11.52
CA ALA A 291 1.52 4.91 12.79
C ALA A 291 1.03 6.36 12.83
N LEU A 292 -0.23 6.56 12.40
CA LEU A 292 -0.88 7.86 12.27
C LEU A 292 -0.89 8.59 13.60
N ASP A 293 -0.27 9.76 13.67
CA ASP A 293 -0.22 10.58 14.89
C ASP A 293 -0.75 12.00 14.70
N ARG A 294 -0.95 12.44 13.45
CA ARG A 294 -1.29 13.83 13.13
C ARG A 294 -2.28 13.94 11.97
N ILE A 295 -3.28 14.78 12.18
CA ILE A 295 -4.27 15.20 11.20
C ILE A 295 -4.32 16.72 11.18
N GLU A 296 -4.19 17.34 10.03
CA GLU A 296 -4.22 18.78 9.83
C GLU A 296 -5.26 19.15 8.78
N VAL A 297 -6.23 19.98 9.14
CA VAL A 297 -7.25 20.50 8.23
C VAL A 297 -6.71 21.75 7.55
N LEU A 298 -6.80 21.82 6.23
CA LEU A 298 -6.23 22.89 5.40
C LEU A 298 -7.34 23.69 4.71
N ARG A 299 -7.11 25.03 4.59
CA ARG A 299 -7.95 25.95 3.81
C ARG A 299 -7.50 26.08 2.36
N THR A 300 -6.36 25.51 2.00
CA THR A 300 -5.80 25.51 0.65
C THR A 300 -5.46 24.08 0.23
N PRO A 301 -5.40 23.77 -1.07
CA PRO A 301 -4.87 22.49 -1.52
C PRO A 301 -3.48 22.22 -0.96
N ASP A 302 -3.18 20.97 -0.68
CA ASP A 302 -1.86 20.56 -0.17
C ASP A 302 -0.81 20.60 -1.28
N THR A 303 0.14 21.54 -1.16
CA THR A 303 1.27 21.72 -2.07
C THR A 303 2.54 21.01 -1.58
N GLY A 304 2.42 20.11 -0.59
CA GLY A 304 3.54 19.33 -0.09
C GLY A 304 4.15 18.41 -1.13
N TYR A 305 5.45 18.12 -0.98
CA TYR A 305 6.23 17.28 -1.92
C TYR A 305 5.53 15.97 -2.33
N TRP A 306 4.90 15.29 -1.36
CA TRP A 306 4.25 14.00 -1.59
C TRP A 306 2.91 14.10 -2.32
N MET A 307 2.37 15.31 -2.51
CA MET A 307 1.19 15.60 -3.31
C MET A 307 1.54 16.21 -4.67
N GLU A 308 2.49 17.15 -4.71
CA GLU A 308 2.83 17.88 -5.94
C GLU A 308 3.91 17.21 -6.79
N LYS A 309 4.89 16.53 -6.18
CA LYS A 309 6.06 16.00 -6.89
C LYS A 309 6.09 14.48 -6.93
N ALA A 310 5.82 13.83 -5.80
CA ALA A 310 5.84 12.37 -5.71
C ALA A 310 4.42 11.77 -5.84
N TYR A 311 4.36 10.51 -6.21
CA TYR A 311 3.09 9.78 -6.36
C TYR A 311 2.11 10.43 -7.35
N ARG A 312 2.66 10.87 -8.47
CA ARG A 312 1.88 11.37 -9.60
C ARG A 312 1.84 10.37 -10.72
N ILE A 313 0.75 10.38 -11.46
CA ILE A 313 0.49 9.52 -12.63
C ILE A 313 0.14 10.40 -13.82
N PRO A 314 0.41 9.96 -15.06
CA PRO A 314 -0.14 10.61 -16.25
C PRO A 314 -1.66 10.70 -16.18
N THR A 315 -2.23 11.82 -16.57
CA THR A 315 -3.68 11.93 -16.78
C THR A 315 -4.07 11.15 -18.04
N GLY A 316 -5.26 10.57 -18.03
CA GLY A 316 -5.78 9.81 -19.14
C GLY A 316 -5.96 8.32 -18.84
N PRO A 317 -6.45 7.55 -19.83
CA PRO A 317 -6.82 6.15 -19.62
C PRO A 317 -5.68 5.31 -19.10
N HIS A 318 -5.93 4.63 -17.98
CA HIS A 318 -4.99 3.69 -17.34
C HIS A 318 -3.64 4.30 -16.92
N ALA A 319 -3.52 5.63 -16.82
CA ALA A 319 -2.26 6.32 -16.53
C ALA A 319 -1.11 5.90 -17.47
N ASN A 320 -1.42 5.67 -18.74
CA ASN A 320 -0.51 5.10 -19.74
C ASN A 320 0.09 6.19 -20.63
N VAL A 321 1.41 6.14 -20.83
CA VAL A 321 2.15 6.94 -21.82
C VAL A 321 3.17 6.05 -22.53
N ALA A 322 3.66 6.47 -23.69
CA ALA A 322 4.72 5.75 -24.38
C ALA A 322 6.03 5.78 -23.55
N PRO A 323 6.82 4.70 -23.55
CA PRO A 323 8.15 4.73 -22.95
C PRO A 323 9.00 5.86 -23.52
N GLY A 324 9.64 6.64 -22.63
CA GLY A 324 10.43 7.82 -23.01
C GLY A 324 9.61 9.09 -23.24
N ALA A 325 8.28 9.06 -23.10
CA ALA A 325 7.45 10.27 -23.18
C ALA A 325 7.90 11.30 -22.14
N LYS A 326 7.90 12.56 -22.56
CA LYS A 326 8.13 13.76 -21.75
C LYS A 326 6.94 14.69 -21.92
N ASP A 327 6.80 15.66 -21.06
CA ASP A 327 5.83 16.75 -21.18
C ASP A 327 4.36 16.28 -21.34
N PHE A 328 3.93 15.44 -20.41
CA PHE A 328 2.53 15.02 -20.28
C PHE A 328 1.91 15.55 -18.98
N PRO A 329 0.61 15.87 -18.97
CA PRO A 329 -0.07 16.31 -17.75
C PRO A 329 -0.12 15.16 -16.73
N THR A 330 -0.01 15.52 -15.45
CA THR A 330 -0.03 14.55 -14.36
C THR A 330 -1.02 14.96 -13.27
N GLU A 331 -1.52 13.97 -12.55
CA GLU A 331 -2.34 14.12 -11.36
C GLU A 331 -1.80 13.27 -10.20
N PRO A 332 -2.16 13.58 -8.93
CA PRO A 332 -1.87 12.68 -7.83
C PRO A 332 -2.51 11.31 -8.07
N ILE A 333 -1.75 10.23 -7.81
CA ILE A 333 -2.34 8.88 -7.85
C ILE A 333 -3.54 8.82 -6.89
N ASN A 334 -4.55 8.03 -7.24
CA ASN A 334 -5.83 8.05 -6.53
C ASN A 334 -6.42 6.64 -6.40
N ARG A 335 -7.51 6.36 -7.11
CA ARG A 335 -8.30 5.13 -7.00
C ARG A 335 -7.56 3.91 -7.55
N MET A 336 -7.72 2.78 -6.86
CA MET A 336 -7.27 1.48 -7.35
C MET A 336 -8.11 1.01 -8.53
N VAL A 337 -7.48 0.28 -9.43
CA VAL A 337 -8.08 -0.36 -10.60
C VAL A 337 -8.26 -1.87 -10.37
N PRO A 338 -9.18 -2.55 -11.11
CA PRO A 338 -9.43 -3.98 -10.89
C PRO A 338 -8.22 -4.85 -11.19
N ARG A 339 -8.08 -5.94 -10.43
CA ARG A 339 -7.03 -6.96 -10.59
C ARG A 339 -7.59 -8.36 -10.28
N ALA A 340 -7.07 -9.37 -10.96
CA ALA A 340 -7.28 -10.77 -10.62
C ALA A 340 -5.97 -11.56 -10.74
N PHE A 341 -5.83 -12.59 -9.91
CA PHE A 341 -4.66 -13.46 -9.85
C PHE A 341 -5.08 -14.91 -9.69
N VAL A 342 -4.36 -15.82 -10.35
CA VAL A 342 -4.35 -17.25 -10.05
C VAL A 342 -3.45 -17.48 -8.83
N THR A 343 -3.89 -18.29 -7.87
CA THR A 343 -3.11 -18.51 -6.62
C THR A 343 -2.67 -19.95 -6.43
N ASN A 344 -3.37 -20.93 -7.01
CA ASN A 344 -3.07 -22.35 -6.81
C ASN A 344 -2.18 -22.98 -7.89
N ILE A 345 -1.96 -22.32 -9.01
CA ILE A 345 -1.04 -22.77 -10.07
C ILE A 345 0.01 -21.69 -10.32
N ALA A 346 1.27 -22.04 -10.14
CA ALA A 346 2.38 -21.13 -10.42
C ALA A 346 2.63 -21.01 -11.94
N ASP A 347 3.24 -19.91 -12.36
CA ASP A 347 3.73 -19.76 -13.74
C ASP A 347 4.79 -20.84 -14.06
N GLY A 348 4.56 -21.60 -15.14
CA GLY A 348 5.33 -22.78 -15.50
C GLY A 348 4.87 -24.08 -14.83
N GLY A 349 3.77 -24.06 -14.07
CA GLY A 349 3.18 -25.24 -13.40
C GLY A 349 2.63 -26.29 -14.37
N SER A 350 2.34 -27.48 -13.84
CA SER A 350 1.82 -28.60 -14.62
C SER A 350 0.45 -29.05 -14.15
N VAL A 351 -0.36 -29.57 -15.06
CA VAL A 351 -1.65 -30.23 -14.80
C VAL A 351 -1.68 -31.58 -15.51
N VAL A 352 -2.50 -32.54 -15.03
CA VAL A 352 -2.62 -33.85 -15.64
C VAL A 352 -3.35 -33.73 -16.98
N ALA A 353 -2.72 -34.20 -18.04
CA ALA A 353 -3.32 -34.18 -19.38
C ALA A 353 -4.61 -34.97 -19.45
N ARG A 354 -5.57 -34.47 -20.24
CA ARG A 354 -6.90 -35.08 -20.48
C ARG A 354 -7.77 -35.27 -19.23
N SER A 355 -7.30 -34.80 -18.05
CA SER A 355 -8.08 -34.81 -16.80
C SER A 355 -8.58 -33.41 -16.47
N PRO A 356 -9.83 -33.24 -16.00
CA PRO A 356 -10.29 -31.96 -15.48
C PRO A 356 -9.34 -31.46 -14.37
N PHE A 357 -9.09 -30.17 -14.34
CA PHE A 357 -8.22 -29.56 -13.31
C PHE A 357 -8.85 -28.32 -12.70
N TYR A 358 -8.49 -28.09 -11.45
CA TYR A 358 -9.05 -27.03 -10.63
C TYR A 358 -8.16 -25.79 -10.65
N VAL A 359 -8.76 -24.64 -10.94
CA VAL A 359 -8.10 -23.34 -10.93
C VAL A 359 -8.84 -22.42 -9.95
N ARG A 360 -8.13 -21.77 -9.08
CA ARG A 360 -8.69 -20.77 -8.18
C ARG A 360 -7.77 -19.57 -8.01
N GLY A 361 -8.34 -18.48 -7.49
CA GLY A 361 -7.60 -17.29 -7.23
C GLY A 361 -8.40 -16.24 -6.51
N LEU A 362 -7.90 -15.03 -6.55
CA LEU A 362 -8.52 -13.86 -5.97
C LEU A 362 -8.69 -12.75 -7.00
N ALA A 363 -9.68 -11.89 -6.75
CA ALA A 363 -9.91 -10.68 -7.51
C ALA A 363 -10.20 -9.52 -6.56
N MET A 364 -9.92 -8.31 -7.00
CA MET A 364 -10.35 -7.06 -6.37
C MET A 364 -10.87 -6.11 -7.44
N GLY A 365 -11.93 -5.39 -7.14
CA GLY A 365 -12.53 -4.42 -8.06
C GLY A 365 -11.91 -3.03 -7.98
N GLY A 366 -10.98 -2.80 -7.06
CA GLY A 366 -10.37 -1.48 -6.84
C GLY A 366 -11.31 -0.52 -6.11
N ALA A 367 -11.72 0.55 -6.77
CA ALA A 367 -12.65 1.52 -6.19
C ALA A 367 -14.12 1.08 -6.23
N ALA A 368 -14.45 0.01 -6.94
CA ALA A 368 -15.79 -0.57 -7.03
C ALA A 368 -15.75 -2.07 -6.71
N ALA A 369 -16.90 -2.70 -6.47
CA ALA A 369 -16.98 -4.13 -6.20
C ALA A 369 -16.55 -4.98 -7.41
N VAL A 370 -16.10 -6.21 -7.17
CA VAL A 370 -15.87 -7.19 -8.24
C VAL A 370 -17.22 -7.59 -8.84
N ALA A 371 -17.42 -7.34 -10.13
CA ALA A 371 -18.62 -7.78 -10.86
C ALA A 371 -18.43 -9.13 -11.55
N ARG A 372 -17.24 -9.36 -12.13
CA ARG A 372 -16.97 -10.58 -12.90
C ARG A 372 -15.48 -10.90 -12.93
N VAL A 373 -15.19 -12.18 -12.94
CA VAL A 373 -13.87 -12.73 -13.27
C VAL A 373 -14.01 -13.64 -14.48
N ASP A 374 -13.14 -13.48 -15.46
CA ASP A 374 -13.10 -14.33 -16.64
C ASP A 374 -11.75 -15.03 -16.76
N LEU A 375 -11.81 -16.29 -17.23
CA LEU A 375 -10.66 -17.14 -17.54
C LEU A 375 -10.55 -17.39 -19.04
N SER A 376 -9.33 -17.54 -19.53
CA SER A 376 -9.02 -17.91 -20.90
C SER A 376 -7.89 -18.95 -20.91
N MET A 377 -8.03 -19.97 -21.75
CA MET A 377 -7.02 -21.01 -21.97
C MET A 377 -6.24 -20.84 -23.28
N ASP A 378 -6.58 -19.83 -24.07
CA ASP A 378 -6.00 -19.57 -25.39
C ASP A 378 -5.30 -18.19 -25.46
N GLY A 379 -4.80 -17.72 -24.31
CA GLY A 379 -4.06 -16.46 -24.17
C GLY A 379 -4.93 -15.20 -24.25
N GLY A 380 -6.25 -15.33 -24.04
CA GLY A 380 -7.18 -14.19 -23.99
C GLY A 380 -7.97 -13.99 -25.29
N ARG A 381 -8.08 -15.00 -26.15
CA ARG A 381 -8.93 -14.97 -27.36
C ARG A 381 -10.38 -15.28 -27.02
N ARG A 382 -10.62 -16.29 -26.17
CA ARG A 382 -11.95 -16.66 -25.67
C ARG A 382 -11.96 -16.56 -24.15
N TRP A 383 -13.07 -16.09 -23.59
CA TRP A 383 -13.22 -15.84 -22.17
C TRP A 383 -14.45 -16.57 -21.63
N HIS A 384 -14.30 -17.19 -20.46
CA HIS A 384 -15.34 -17.89 -19.73
C HIS A 384 -15.45 -17.33 -18.33
N ALA A 385 -16.66 -17.03 -17.88
CA ALA A 385 -16.85 -16.51 -16.52
C ALA A 385 -16.48 -17.59 -15.48
N ALA A 386 -15.73 -17.18 -14.46
CA ALA A 386 -15.44 -17.99 -13.30
C ALA A 386 -16.48 -17.70 -12.19
N PRO A 387 -17.01 -18.72 -11.50
CA PRO A 387 -17.83 -18.55 -10.32
C PRO A 387 -17.10 -17.72 -9.26
N LEU A 388 -17.84 -16.78 -8.65
CA LEU A 388 -17.35 -15.92 -7.58
C LEU A 388 -17.76 -16.50 -6.23
N GLY A 389 -16.84 -16.50 -5.28
CA GLY A 389 -17.08 -16.85 -3.89
C GLY A 389 -17.86 -15.75 -3.14
N ARG A 390 -17.92 -15.89 -1.82
CA ARG A 390 -18.63 -14.95 -0.94
C ARG A 390 -18.08 -13.52 -1.09
N ASP A 391 -18.97 -12.54 -1.07
CA ASP A 391 -18.64 -11.12 -1.04
C ASP A 391 -18.44 -10.66 0.42
N GLU A 392 -17.22 -10.26 0.77
CA GLU A 392 -16.88 -9.73 2.09
C GLU A 392 -16.97 -8.19 2.14
N GLY A 393 -17.37 -7.57 1.04
CA GLY A 393 -17.55 -6.13 0.91
C GLY A 393 -16.90 -5.54 -0.32
N ARG A 394 -17.42 -4.40 -0.73
CA ARG A 394 -17.10 -3.67 -1.98
C ARG A 394 -15.61 -3.51 -2.26
N TYR A 395 -14.80 -3.36 -1.22
CA TYR A 395 -13.37 -3.08 -1.32
C TYR A 395 -12.48 -4.28 -0.98
N GLY A 396 -13.09 -5.44 -0.64
CA GLY A 396 -12.38 -6.65 -0.25
C GLY A 396 -11.89 -7.48 -1.44
N PHE A 397 -11.09 -8.51 -1.14
CA PHE A 397 -10.88 -9.60 -2.10
C PHE A 397 -12.16 -10.39 -2.29
N ARG A 398 -12.35 -10.86 -3.51
CA ARG A 398 -13.34 -11.87 -3.85
C ARG A 398 -12.62 -13.09 -4.41
N LEU A 399 -12.78 -14.23 -3.76
CA LEU A 399 -12.26 -15.48 -4.27
C LEU A 399 -13.08 -15.90 -5.49
N TRP A 400 -12.44 -16.62 -6.39
CA TRP A 400 -13.07 -17.25 -7.54
C TRP A 400 -12.43 -18.60 -7.79
N GLU A 401 -13.20 -19.51 -8.36
CA GLU A 401 -12.73 -20.87 -8.64
C GLU A 401 -13.48 -21.47 -9.85
N ALA A 402 -12.82 -22.34 -10.58
CA ALA A 402 -13.40 -23.05 -11.71
C ALA A 402 -12.74 -24.42 -11.89
N THR A 403 -13.53 -25.41 -12.28
CA THR A 403 -13.00 -26.65 -12.83
C THR A 403 -12.97 -26.54 -14.35
N LEU A 404 -11.78 -26.63 -14.92
CA LEU A 404 -11.59 -26.58 -16.37
C LEU A 404 -11.50 -27.99 -16.95
N PRO A 405 -11.98 -28.19 -18.20
CA PRO A 405 -11.90 -29.49 -18.86
C PRO A 405 -10.45 -29.91 -19.08
N GLY A 406 -10.23 -31.22 -19.17
CA GLY A 406 -8.90 -31.77 -19.44
C GLY A 406 -8.36 -31.31 -20.78
N LEU A 407 -7.07 -30.92 -20.77
CA LEU A 407 -6.35 -30.45 -21.94
C LEU A 407 -5.56 -31.58 -22.59
N PRO A 408 -5.47 -31.66 -23.93
CA PRO A 408 -4.47 -32.51 -24.59
C PRO A 408 -3.05 -32.19 -24.04
N PRO A 409 -2.10 -33.18 -24.15
CA PRO A 409 -0.71 -32.89 -23.83
C PRO A 409 -0.19 -31.66 -24.59
N GLY A 410 0.48 -30.74 -23.91
CA GLY A 410 0.96 -29.51 -24.55
C GLY A 410 1.15 -28.34 -23.59
N ARG A 411 1.55 -27.19 -24.13
CA ARG A 411 1.74 -25.92 -23.41
C ARG A 411 0.57 -24.98 -23.67
N TYR A 412 0.08 -24.35 -22.62
CA TYR A 412 -1.08 -23.47 -22.67
C TYR A 412 -0.78 -22.16 -21.93
N ALA A 413 -1.49 -21.11 -22.28
CA ALA A 413 -1.46 -19.82 -21.58
C ALA A 413 -2.82 -19.61 -20.88
N LEU A 414 -2.84 -19.82 -19.57
CA LEU A 414 -3.99 -19.49 -18.73
C LEU A 414 -3.95 -17.99 -18.43
N ALA A 415 -5.03 -17.30 -18.74
CA ALA A 415 -5.18 -15.88 -18.45
C ALA A 415 -6.40 -15.65 -17.57
N VAL A 416 -6.31 -14.63 -16.69
CA VAL A 416 -7.40 -14.19 -15.81
C VAL A 416 -7.57 -12.69 -15.87
N ARG A 417 -8.82 -12.22 -15.85
CA ARG A 417 -9.15 -10.80 -15.75
C ARG A 417 -10.33 -10.55 -14.82
N CYS A 418 -10.31 -9.39 -14.17
CA CYS A 418 -11.41 -8.87 -13.36
C CYS A 418 -12.07 -7.70 -14.07
N THR A 419 -13.40 -7.65 -14.02
CA THR A 419 -14.23 -6.48 -14.33
C THR A 419 -14.96 -6.06 -13.06
N ASN A 420 -14.93 -4.77 -12.72
CA ASN A 420 -15.62 -4.24 -11.56
C ASN A 420 -17.04 -3.73 -11.88
N ALA A 421 -17.80 -3.37 -10.85
CA ALA A 421 -19.19 -2.92 -10.99
C ALA A 421 -19.34 -1.55 -11.69
N ALA A 422 -18.25 -0.80 -11.86
CA ALA A 422 -18.22 0.41 -12.68
C ALA A 422 -17.94 0.14 -14.17
N GLY A 423 -17.78 -1.15 -14.56
CA GLY A 423 -17.47 -1.55 -15.94
C GLY A 423 -15.98 -1.47 -16.29
N GLU A 424 -15.10 -1.06 -15.35
CA GLU A 424 -13.67 -1.04 -15.59
C GLU A 424 -13.13 -2.47 -15.60
N THR A 425 -12.25 -2.79 -16.55
CA THR A 425 -11.63 -4.11 -16.68
C THR A 425 -10.12 -4.01 -16.79
N GLN A 426 -9.42 -5.09 -16.47
CA GLN A 426 -7.99 -5.19 -16.69
C GLN A 426 -7.65 -5.11 -18.16
N VAL A 427 -6.54 -4.43 -18.47
CA VAL A 427 -6.10 -4.22 -19.84
C VAL A 427 -5.35 -5.42 -20.40
N PHE A 428 -5.55 -5.70 -21.69
CA PHE A 428 -4.88 -6.81 -22.36
C PHE A 428 -3.41 -6.49 -22.69
N ARG A 429 -3.14 -5.29 -23.14
CA ARG A 429 -1.78 -4.81 -23.44
C ARG A 429 -1.16 -4.19 -22.20
N PRO A 430 0.12 -4.45 -21.90
CA PRO A 430 0.79 -3.78 -20.80
C PRO A 430 0.73 -2.25 -20.95
N ILE A 431 0.46 -1.59 -19.84
CA ILE A 431 0.60 -0.14 -19.72
C ILE A 431 2.03 0.21 -19.34
N TRP A 432 2.42 1.44 -19.64
CA TRP A 432 3.69 1.99 -19.16
C TRP A 432 3.53 3.42 -18.66
N ASN A 433 4.17 3.74 -17.56
CA ASN A 433 4.40 5.11 -17.09
C ASN A 433 5.70 5.20 -16.30
N PRO A 434 6.39 6.35 -16.26
CA PRO A 434 7.70 6.48 -15.63
C PRO A 434 7.69 6.28 -14.12
N SER A 435 6.53 6.37 -13.47
CA SER A 435 6.37 6.12 -12.03
C SER A 435 6.27 4.64 -11.70
N GLY A 436 5.96 3.78 -12.68
CA GLY A 436 5.73 2.35 -12.47
C GLY A 436 4.57 2.08 -11.53
N PHE A 437 3.48 2.81 -11.71
CA PHE A 437 2.28 2.70 -10.88
C PHE A 437 1.10 2.13 -11.66
N MET A 438 0.12 1.60 -10.92
CA MET A 438 -1.18 1.20 -11.44
C MET A 438 -1.15 0.08 -12.49
N LEU A 439 -0.13 -0.80 -12.49
CA LEU A 439 -0.14 -1.92 -13.41
C LEU A 439 -1.40 -2.78 -13.18
N ASN A 440 -2.26 -2.84 -14.19
CA ASN A 440 -3.48 -3.66 -14.16
C ASN A 440 -3.61 -4.56 -15.39
N THR A 441 -2.51 -4.90 -16.03
CA THR A 441 -2.50 -5.88 -17.11
C THR A 441 -3.05 -7.22 -16.62
N ILE A 442 -3.82 -7.91 -17.46
CA ILE A 442 -4.29 -9.28 -17.18
C ILE A 442 -3.10 -10.17 -16.82
N GLN A 443 -3.28 -11.02 -15.82
CA GLN A 443 -2.27 -12.04 -15.53
C GLN A 443 -2.35 -13.15 -16.57
N ARG A 444 -1.17 -13.58 -17.04
CA ARG A 444 -1.00 -14.78 -17.88
C ARG A 444 0.05 -15.66 -17.24
N ILE A 445 -0.27 -16.92 -17.08
CA ILE A 445 0.67 -17.95 -16.62
C ILE A 445 0.78 -19.04 -17.67
N ALA A 446 2.00 -19.54 -17.88
CA ALA A 446 2.23 -20.73 -18.68
C ALA A 446 1.89 -21.97 -17.85
N ILE A 447 1.18 -22.92 -18.42
CA ILE A 447 0.93 -24.24 -17.82
C ILE A 447 1.27 -25.34 -18.82
N THR A 448 1.70 -26.50 -18.33
CA THR A 448 1.95 -27.68 -19.13
C THR A 448 0.96 -28.77 -18.76
N ALA A 449 0.23 -29.29 -19.74
CA ALA A 449 -0.55 -30.52 -19.58
C ALA A 449 0.33 -31.72 -19.96
N ALA A 450 0.63 -32.62 -19.00
CA ALA A 450 1.49 -33.77 -19.18
C ALA A 450 0.88 -35.01 -18.53
#